data_7e0ef98e8c4f0e679acf934555147fc2
#
_entry.id   7e0ef98e8c4f0e679acf934555147fc2
#
_cell.length_a   1.000
_cell.length_b   1.000
_cell.length_c   1.000
_cell.angle_alpha   90.00
_cell.angle_beta   90.00
_cell.angle_gamma   90.00
#
_symmetry.space_group_name_H-M   'P 1'
#
loop_
_entity.id
_entity.type
_entity.pdbx_description
1 polymer ?
#
loop_
_entity_poly.entity_id
_entity_poly.type
_entity_poly.pdbx_seq_one_letter_code
_entity_poly.pdbx_strand_id
1 'polypeptide(L)'
;MSQYQLIDKRVPIALNNPSITHDLDKCKNCTLCRRACADVMSVLDYYDLDANGDVPVCIHCGQCAAACPFDSMHARSELDKVKAALADPEKIVVIQTAPAVRVAIGEGFGYEPGTFLEGKMVGALRALGADYVVDTNFGADLTIMEEASELVDRLNKGGQIPQFTSCCPAWVRFAEIYFPELLPNLSSTRSCIAMEAAMIKTYFAEKKGIDPHNIVAISVNPCTAKKAETKREEENAAARFHNDASIGMDTDISITTREFIRWIQEENLDFNAIEDSQFDDLIGMETGASIIFGNTGGVMEAAMRTAYKLVTGNEPPPHALTHLEEVRGMNGVKEATVQLGDDVTLSVAVVHGGKNARDFLNALKENGKHYDFIE
;
A
#
# COMPACT_ATOMS: atom_id res chain seq x y z
N MET A 1 23.80 11.96 25.18
CA MET A 1 22.64 11.06 25.09
C MET A 1 21.79 11.53 23.93
N SER A 2 21.49 10.63 22.98
CA SER A 2 20.62 10.99 21.86
C SER A 2 19.23 11.35 22.38
N GLN A 3 18.51 12.21 21.67
CA GLN A 3 17.13 12.55 21.99
C GLN A 3 16.20 11.31 22.00
N TYR A 4 16.64 10.18 21.44
CA TYR A 4 15.91 8.92 21.39
C TYR A 4 16.18 7.99 22.58
N GLN A 5 17.27 8.20 23.34
CA GLN A 5 17.63 7.42 24.52
C GLN A 5 16.89 7.85 25.78
N LEU A 6 16.33 9.07 25.81
CA LEU A 6 15.65 9.63 26.98
C LEU A 6 14.35 8.90 27.37
N ILE A 7 13.88 7.96 26.55
CA ILE A 7 12.65 7.23 26.79
C ILE A 7 12.84 5.75 26.46
N ASP A 8 13.45 5.02 27.38
CA ASP A 8 13.89 3.62 27.24
C ASP A 8 12.82 2.59 26.84
N LYS A 9 11.56 2.97 26.83
CA LYS A 9 10.46 2.00 26.68
C LYS A 9 9.62 2.18 25.43
N ARG A 10 9.84 3.19 24.61
CA ARG A 10 9.14 3.39 23.33
C ARG A 10 10.00 2.95 22.16
N VAL A 11 9.33 2.61 21.05
CA VAL A 11 10.05 2.50 19.78
C VAL A 11 10.59 3.88 19.40
N PRO A 12 11.87 4.01 19.02
CA PRO A 12 12.42 5.27 18.53
C PRO A 12 11.84 5.61 17.16
N ILE A 13 11.40 6.85 16.98
CA ILE A 13 10.86 7.38 15.70
C ILE A 13 11.50 8.73 15.46
N ALA A 14 12.03 8.95 14.27
CA ALA A 14 12.59 10.24 13.86
C ALA A 14 11.51 11.32 13.85
N LEU A 15 11.86 12.53 14.28
CA LEU A 15 10.91 13.65 14.36
C LEU A 15 10.34 14.04 12.98
N ASN A 16 11.12 13.85 11.93
CA ASN A 16 10.75 14.12 10.54
C ASN A 16 10.16 12.87 9.83
N ASN A 17 9.83 11.79 10.57
CA ASN A 17 9.22 10.60 9.96
C ASN A 17 7.93 10.97 9.23
N PRO A 18 7.78 10.65 7.93
CA PRO A 18 6.63 11.09 7.14
C PRO A 18 5.33 10.39 7.51
N SER A 19 5.42 9.21 8.12
CA SER A 19 4.27 8.32 8.34
C SER A 19 3.78 8.27 9.77
N ILE A 20 4.70 8.33 10.74
CA ILE A 20 4.41 8.13 12.16
C ILE A 20 4.90 9.32 12.96
N THR A 21 4.11 9.70 13.93
CA THR A 21 4.47 10.69 14.94
C THR A 21 4.07 10.20 16.33
N HIS A 22 4.48 10.92 17.35
CA HIS A 22 4.13 10.58 18.73
C HIS A 22 3.85 11.81 19.57
N ASP A 23 2.89 11.66 20.48
CA ASP A 23 2.57 12.60 21.54
C ASP A 23 3.15 12.07 22.86
N LEU A 24 4.13 12.79 23.38
CA LEU A 24 4.87 12.39 24.57
C LEU A 24 4.02 12.44 25.83
N ASP A 25 3.10 13.38 25.92
CA ASP A 25 2.26 13.61 27.11
C ASP A 25 1.26 12.47 27.32
N LYS A 26 0.80 11.86 26.25
CA LYS A 26 -0.10 10.69 26.28
C LYS A 26 0.64 9.38 26.61
N CYS A 27 1.95 9.32 26.48
CA CYS A 27 2.71 8.09 26.61
C CYS A 27 2.73 7.56 28.04
N LYS A 28 2.37 6.28 28.22
CA LYS A 28 2.42 5.57 29.51
C LYS A 28 3.60 4.60 29.64
N ASN A 29 4.54 4.63 28.72
CA ASN A 29 5.73 3.75 28.71
C ASN A 29 5.40 2.24 28.80
N CYS A 30 4.31 1.79 28.19
CA CYS A 30 3.81 0.42 28.25
C CYS A 30 4.55 -0.58 27.37
N THR A 31 5.49 -0.14 26.53
CA THR A 31 6.33 -0.94 25.62
C THR A 31 5.63 -1.60 24.42
N LEU A 32 4.32 -1.51 24.26
CA LEU A 32 3.59 -2.18 23.18
C LEU A 32 4.07 -1.79 21.79
N CYS A 33 4.37 -0.50 21.56
CA CYS A 33 4.92 -0.04 20.28
C CYS A 33 6.30 -0.64 19.99
N ARG A 34 7.15 -0.80 21.04
CA ARG A 34 8.47 -1.43 20.92
C ARG A 34 8.33 -2.90 20.55
N ARG A 35 7.46 -3.62 21.26
CA ARG A 35 7.18 -5.04 20.97
C ARG A 35 6.60 -5.25 19.58
N ALA A 36 5.70 -4.39 19.14
CA ALA A 36 5.16 -4.46 17.78
C ALA A 36 6.28 -4.29 16.73
N CYS A 37 7.24 -3.39 16.95
CA CYS A 37 8.35 -3.17 16.04
C CYS A 37 9.40 -4.29 16.07
N ALA A 38 9.73 -4.81 17.27
CA ALA A 38 10.73 -5.86 17.45
C ALA A 38 10.16 -7.25 17.13
N ASP A 39 9.10 -7.66 17.86
CA ASP A 39 8.64 -9.06 17.88
C ASP A 39 7.75 -9.39 16.67
N VAL A 40 6.96 -8.40 16.18
CA VAL A 40 6.01 -8.62 15.07
C VAL A 40 6.61 -8.23 13.73
N MET A 41 7.31 -7.09 13.68
CA MET A 41 7.84 -6.57 12.41
C MET A 41 9.31 -6.89 12.18
N SER A 42 10.04 -7.36 13.21
CA SER A 42 11.48 -7.66 13.13
C SER A 42 12.33 -6.50 12.59
N VAL A 43 12.08 -5.29 13.11
CA VAL A 43 12.81 -4.08 12.70
C VAL A 43 13.73 -3.60 13.80
N LEU A 44 13.20 -3.33 15.01
CA LEU A 44 13.94 -2.64 16.07
C LEU A 44 15.19 -3.37 16.53
N ASP A 45 15.13 -4.68 16.72
CA ASP A 45 16.25 -5.47 17.25
C ASP A 45 17.24 -5.94 16.17
N TYR A 46 17.08 -5.44 14.94
CA TYR A 46 17.92 -5.79 13.78
C TYR A 46 18.78 -4.63 13.28
N TYR A 47 18.89 -3.55 14.07
CA TYR A 47 19.84 -2.48 13.82
C TYR A 47 20.36 -1.92 15.15
N ASP A 48 21.55 -1.33 15.11
CA ASP A 48 22.15 -0.62 16.22
C ASP A 48 21.94 0.89 16.01
N LEU A 49 21.24 1.53 16.94
CA LEU A 49 20.90 2.95 16.85
C LEU A 49 22.17 3.83 16.91
N ASP A 50 23.12 3.46 17.80
CA ASP A 50 24.37 4.22 17.97
C ASP A 50 25.25 4.09 16.72
N ALA A 51 25.33 2.88 16.14
CA ALA A 51 26.08 2.65 14.90
C ALA A 51 25.41 3.34 13.69
N ASN A 52 24.10 3.58 13.74
CA ASN A 52 23.33 4.29 12.71
C ASN A 52 23.28 5.83 12.94
N GLY A 53 24.20 6.38 13.74
CA GLY A 53 24.29 7.81 13.98
C GLY A 53 23.08 8.38 14.70
N ASP A 54 22.47 7.64 15.60
CA ASP A 54 21.26 7.99 16.33
C ASP A 54 20.01 8.19 15.45
N VAL A 55 20.02 7.72 14.20
CA VAL A 55 18.85 7.78 13.31
C VAL A 55 18.05 6.51 13.43
N PRO A 56 16.78 6.57 13.89
CA PRO A 56 15.94 5.38 13.96
C PRO A 56 15.62 4.80 12.59
N VAL A 57 15.77 3.49 12.45
CA VAL A 57 15.30 2.75 11.26
C VAL A 57 13.80 2.52 11.35
N CYS A 58 13.08 2.86 10.30
CA CYS A 58 11.64 2.69 10.22
C CYS A 58 11.22 2.26 8.81
N ILE A 59 10.37 1.24 8.74
CA ILE A 59 9.74 0.78 7.49
C ILE A 59 8.34 1.37 7.27
N HIS A 60 7.95 2.32 8.08
CA HIS A 60 6.71 3.08 7.99
C HIS A 60 5.40 2.26 8.14
N CYS A 61 5.47 1.00 8.58
CA CYS A 61 4.34 0.04 8.60
C CYS A 61 3.16 0.39 9.52
N GLY A 62 3.33 1.33 10.47
CA GLY A 62 2.26 1.76 11.37
C GLY A 62 1.90 0.82 12.51
N GLN A 63 2.55 -0.35 12.65
CA GLN A 63 2.19 -1.32 13.69
C GLN A 63 2.40 -0.79 15.11
N CYS A 64 3.38 0.09 15.31
CA CYS A 64 3.57 0.79 16.59
C CYS A 64 2.39 1.72 16.93
N ALA A 65 1.79 2.37 15.93
CA ALA A 65 0.60 3.19 16.11
C ALA A 65 -0.65 2.32 16.37
N ALA A 66 -0.81 1.23 15.61
CA ALA A 66 -1.90 0.29 15.82
C ALA A 66 -1.88 -0.37 17.20
N ALA A 67 -0.68 -0.65 17.73
CA ALA A 67 -0.49 -1.25 19.05
C ALA A 67 -0.63 -0.26 20.23
N CYS A 68 -0.73 1.05 19.98
CA CYS A 68 -0.75 2.06 21.03
C CYS A 68 -2.19 2.32 21.54
N PRO A 69 -2.58 1.85 22.76
CA PRO A 69 -3.94 2.07 23.26
C PRO A 69 -4.18 3.48 23.80
N PHE A 70 -3.14 4.33 23.82
CA PHE A 70 -3.20 5.68 24.37
C PHE A 70 -3.16 6.77 23.28
N ASP A 71 -3.18 6.37 22.02
CA ASP A 71 -3.00 7.28 20.86
C ASP A 71 -1.76 8.20 21.02
N SER A 72 -0.76 7.72 21.73
CA SER A 72 0.54 8.41 21.83
C SER A 72 1.37 8.21 20.56
N MET A 73 1.33 7.01 19.99
CA MET A 73 1.89 6.72 18.66
C MET A 73 0.73 6.72 17.67
N HIS A 74 0.81 7.53 16.65
CA HIS A 74 -0.25 7.63 15.63
C HIS A 74 0.32 7.99 14.25
N ALA A 75 -0.50 7.83 13.21
CA ALA A 75 -0.15 8.28 11.88
C ALA A 75 0.04 9.81 11.87
N ARG A 76 1.07 10.29 11.18
CA ARG A 76 1.25 11.72 10.95
C ARG A 76 0.12 12.23 10.08
N SER A 77 -0.69 13.14 10.60
CA SER A 77 -1.83 13.69 9.86
C SER A 77 -1.36 14.57 8.70
N GLU A 78 -2.03 14.43 7.57
CA GLU A 78 -1.93 15.34 6.43
C GLU A 78 -3.29 16.02 6.12
N LEU A 79 -4.26 15.97 7.03
CA LEU A 79 -5.59 16.57 6.83
C LEU A 79 -5.53 18.08 6.59
N ASP A 80 -4.61 18.80 7.26
CA ASP A 80 -4.46 20.25 7.02
C ASP A 80 -4.11 20.56 5.57
N LYS A 81 -3.30 19.69 4.93
CA LYS A 81 -2.97 19.85 3.50
C LYS A 81 -4.16 19.54 2.61
N VAL A 82 -4.96 18.52 2.96
CA VAL A 82 -6.21 18.20 2.25
C VAL A 82 -7.17 19.37 2.31
N LYS A 83 -7.42 19.91 3.51
CA LYS A 83 -8.30 21.06 3.71
C LYS A 83 -7.80 22.31 2.97
N ALA A 84 -6.50 22.54 2.95
CA ALA A 84 -5.90 23.64 2.20
C ALA A 84 -6.08 23.48 0.67
N ALA A 85 -5.92 22.27 0.15
CA ALA A 85 -6.13 21.98 -1.27
C ALA A 85 -7.60 22.22 -1.68
N LEU A 86 -8.56 21.77 -0.87
CA LEU A 86 -9.98 21.96 -1.11
C LEU A 86 -10.43 23.44 -1.00
N ALA A 87 -9.71 24.24 -0.22
CA ALA A 87 -9.99 25.66 -0.06
C ALA A 87 -9.41 26.54 -1.19
N ASP A 88 -8.53 25.99 -2.01
CA ASP A 88 -7.89 26.69 -3.12
C ASP A 88 -8.75 26.56 -4.39
N PRO A 89 -9.38 27.66 -4.88
CA PRO A 89 -10.27 27.60 -6.03
C PRO A 89 -9.55 27.35 -7.37
N GLU A 90 -8.21 27.42 -7.41
CA GLU A 90 -7.42 27.12 -8.60
C GLU A 90 -7.06 25.62 -8.69
N LYS A 91 -7.31 24.85 -7.62
CA LYS A 91 -7.02 23.43 -7.56
C LYS A 91 -8.23 22.56 -7.86
N ILE A 92 -7.96 21.46 -8.52
CA ILE A 92 -8.91 20.38 -8.77
C ILE A 92 -8.46 19.19 -7.92
N VAL A 93 -9.26 18.86 -6.93
CA VAL A 93 -8.95 17.79 -5.98
C VAL A 93 -9.53 16.47 -6.46
N VAL A 94 -8.66 15.54 -6.82
CA VAL A 94 -9.00 14.17 -7.24
C VAL A 94 -8.61 13.21 -6.14
N ILE A 95 -9.57 12.50 -5.57
CA ILE A 95 -9.35 11.56 -4.46
C ILE A 95 -9.53 10.12 -4.95
N GLN A 96 -8.49 9.31 -4.83
CA GLN A 96 -8.56 7.86 -5.03
C GLN A 96 -8.71 7.13 -3.69
N THR A 97 -9.47 6.04 -3.65
CA THR A 97 -9.70 5.25 -2.44
C THR A 97 -9.28 3.79 -2.64
N ALA A 98 -8.47 3.28 -1.70
CA ALA A 98 -8.11 1.85 -1.71
C ALA A 98 -9.33 0.96 -1.35
N PRO A 99 -9.41 -0.27 -1.89
CA PRO A 99 -10.57 -1.15 -1.71
C PRO A 99 -10.90 -1.46 -0.25
N ALA A 100 -9.91 -1.52 0.64
CA ALA A 100 -10.13 -1.78 2.07
C ALA A 100 -10.82 -0.62 2.81
N VAL A 101 -10.82 0.61 2.26
CA VAL A 101 -11.46 1.76 2.91
C VAL A 101 -12.97 1.58 3.01
N ARG A 102 -13.62 1.09 1.95
CA ARG A 102 -15.08 0.89 1.86
C ARG A 102 -15.63 -0.16 2.83
N VAL A 103 -14.78 -1.07 3.31
CA VAL A 103 -15.16 -2.10 4.30
C VAL A 103 -14.71 -1.77 5.73
N ALA A 104 -13.90 -0.73 5.91
CA ALA A 104 -13.37 -0.33 7.22
C ALA A 104 -13.97 0.98 7.75
N ILE A 105 -14.43 1.88 6.86
CA ILE A 105 -14.91 3.21 7.25
C ILE A 105 -16.10 3.15 8.21
N GLY A 106 -16.97 2.16 8.05
CA GLY A 106 -18.18 1.99 8.86
C GLY A 106 -17.93 1.81 10.35
N GLU A 107 -16.75 1.26 10.71
CA GLU A 107 -16.38 1.06 12.12
C GLU A 107 -16.32 2.38 12.91
N GLY A 108 -16.00 3.49 12.24
CA GLY A 108 -15.99 4.83 12.83
C GLY A 108 -17.38 5.41 13.11
N PHE A 109 -18.46 4.78 12.60
CA PHE A 109 -19.82 5.27 12.60
C PHE A 109 -20.85 4.24 13.11
N GLY A 110 -20.37 3.19 13.80
CA GLY A 110 -21.20 2.21 14.46
C GLY A 110 -21.71 1.05 13.59
N TYR A 111 -21.16 0.88 12.39
CA TYR A 111 -21.44 -0.30 11.57
C TYR A 111 -20.62 -1.51 12.05
N GLU A 112 -21.12 -2.70 11.78
CA GLU A 112 -20.36 -3.92 12.01
C GLU A 112 -19.08 -3.96 11.18
N PRO A 113 -17.95 -4.47 11.71
CA PRO A 113 -16.71 -4.60 10.97
C PRO A 113 -16.90 -5.36 9.65
N GLY A 114 -16.31 -4.84 8.58
CA GLY A 114 -16.43 -5.43 7.25
C GLY A 114 -17.69 -5.06 6.48
N THR A 115 -18.57 -4.20 7.02
CA THR A 115 -19.73 -3.71 6.26
C THR A 115 -19.28 -2.95 5.03
N PHE A 116 -19.79 -3.34 3.86
CA PHE A 116 -19.48 -2.70 2.59
C PHE A 116 -20.26 -1.40 2.42
N LEU A 117 -19.54 -0.28 2.37
CA LEU A 117 -20.11 1.07 2.37
C LEU A 117 -19.50 1.97 1.28
N GLU A 118 -19.28 1.43 0.09
CA GLU A 118 -18.66 2.14 -1.04
C GLU A 118 -19.43 3.42 -1.39
N GLY A 119 -20.73 3.32 -1.64
CA GLY A 119 -21.55 4.47 -2.04
C GLY A 119 -21.52 5.58 -0.99
N LYS A 120 -21.64 5.24 0.31
CA LYS A 120 -21.53 6.22 1.40
C LYS A 120 -20.15 6.83 1.51
N MET A 121 -19.10 6.05 1.30
CA MET A 121 -17.72 6.52 1.29
C MET A 121 -17.49 7.57 0.19
N VAL A 122 -17.94 7.27 -1.02
CA VAL A 122 -17.86 8.22 -2.16
C VAL A 122 -18.70 9.47 -1.90
N GLY A 123 -19.93 9.28 -1.41
CA GLY A 123 -20.81 10.39 -1.03
C GLY A 123 -20.19 11.30 0.04
N ALA A 124 -19.51 10.72 1.03
CA ALA A 124 -18.80 11.48 2.06
C ALA A 124 -17.67 12.34 1.48
N LEU A 125 -16.86 11.78 0.58
CA LEU A 125 -15.78 12.54 -0.07
C LEU A 125 -16.30 13.70 -0.90
N ARG A 126 -17.41 13.50 -1.62
CA ARG A 126 -18.07 14.59 -2.37
C ARG A 126 -18.65 15.65 -1.44
N ALA A 127 -19.28 15.25 -0.35
CA ALA A 127 -19.81 16.18 0.65
C ALA A 127 -18.69 16.99 1.34
N LEU A 128 -17.48 16.43 1.43
CA LEU A 128 -16.29 17.12 1.93
C LEU A 128 -15.61 18.02 0.90
N GLY A 129 -16.08 18.03 -0.36
CA GLY A 129 -15.64 18.96 -1.39
C GLY A 129 -14.71 18.38 -2.46
N ALA A 130 -14.54 17.06 -2.54
CA ALA A 130 -13.77 16.45 -3.63
C ALA A 130 -14.41 16.76 -4.99
N ASP A 131 -13.62 17.23 -5.96
CA ASP A 131 -14.08 17.48 -7.34
C ASP A 131 -14.33 16.16 -8.07
N TYR A 132 -13.44 15.20 -7.88
CA TYR A 132 -13.54 13.85 -8.45
C TYR A 132 -13.16 12.80 -7.41
N VAL A 133 -13.85 11.66 -7.46
CA VAL A 133 -13.56 10.49 -6.62
C VAL A 133 -13.43 9.27 -7.51
N VAL A 134 -12.27 8.62 -7.48
CA VAL A 134 -11.92 7.49 -8.33
C VAL A 134 -11.52 6.26 -7.51
N ASP A 135 -11.53 5.09 -8.12
CA ASP A 135 -11.24 3.82 -7.44
C ASP A 135 -9.80 3.35 -7.72
N THR A 136 -9.01 3.21 -6.68
CA THR A 136 -7.65 2.64 -6.78
C THR A 136 -7.64 1.22 -7.39
N ASN A 137 -8.79 0.57 -7.50
CA ASN A 137 -8.90 -0.72 -8.19
C ASN A 137 -8.51 -0.64 -9.67
N PHE A 138 -8.74 0.50 -10.34
CA PHE A 138 -8.24 0.71 -11.70
C PHE A 138 -6.70 0.67 -11.73
N GLY A 139 -6.04 1.33 -10.79
CA GLY A 139 -4.58 1.26 -10.63
C GLY A 139 -4.09 -0.14 -10.26
N ALA A 140 -4.91 -0.94 -9.54
CA ALA A 140 -4.60 -2.33 -9.25
C ALA A 140 -4.64 -3.21 -10.51
N ASP A 141 -5.62 -3.02 -11.40
CA ASP A 141 -5.68 -3.70 -12.69
C ASP A 141 -4.44 -3.39 -13.56
N LEU A 142 -3.99 -2.12 -13.58
CA LEU A 142 -2.74 -1.75 -14.26
C LEU A 142 -1.53 -2.45 -13.64
N THR A 143 -1.43 -2.43 -12.30
CA THR A 143 -0.34 -3.09 -11.56
C THR A 143 -0.26 -4.57 -11.92
N ILE A 144 -1.39 -5.27 -11.95
CA ILE A 144 -1.45 -6.70 -12.29
C ILE A 144 -1.02 -6.97 -13.73
N MET A 145 -1.46 -6.16 -14.66
CA MET A 145 -1.08 -6.32 -16.07
C MET A 145 0.43 -6.19 -16.25
N GLU A 146 1.05 -5.20 -15.62
CA GLU A 146 2.48 -4.96 -15.69
C GLU A 146 3.27 -6.06 -14.93
N GLU A 147 2.86 -6.39 -13.70
CA GLU A 147 3.58 -7.35 -12.86
C GLU A 147 3.53 -8.78 -13.42
N ALA A 148 2.38 -9.20 -13.94
CA ALA A 148 2.25 -10.50 -14.62
C ALA A 148 3.04 -10.54 -15.93
N SER A 149 3.05 -9.45 -16.71
CA SER A 149 3.83 -9.33 -17.93
C SER A 149 5.33 -9.40 -17.63
N GLU A 150 5.78 -8.71 -16.57
CA GLU A 150 7.17 -8.78 -16.11
C GLU A 150 7.56 -10.19 -15.69
N LEU A 151 6.69 -10.91 -14.95
CA LEU A 151 6.94 -12.29 -14.56
C LEU A 151 7.11 -13.20 -15.79
N VAL A 152 6.20 -13.12 -16.76
CA VAL A 152 6.28 -13.89 -18.00
C VAL A 152 7.56 -13.55 -18.78
N ASP A 153 7.94 -12.30 -18.83
CA ASP A 153 9.18 -11.86 -19.45
C ASP A 153 10.42 -12.40 -18.74
N ARG A 154 10.46 -12.38 -17.40
CA ARG A 154 11.57 -12.94 -16.60
C ARG A 154 11.72 -14.44 -16.82
N LEU A 155 10.61 -15.19 -16.83
CA LEU A 155 10.61 -16.63 -17.11
C LEU A 155 11.13 -16.94 -18.51
N ASN A 156 10.70 -16.20 -19.52
CA ASN A 156 11.08 -16.45 -20.92
C ASN A 156 12.53 -16.01 -21.25
N LYS A 157 13.01 -14.95 -20.63
CA LYS A 157 14.32 -14.33 -20.96
C LYS A 157 15.44 -14.69 -19.96
N GLY A 158 15.14 -15.52 -18.92
CA GLY A 158 16.11 -15.88 -17.89
C GLY A 158 16.39 -14.72 -16.93
N GLY A 159 15.37 -13.95 -16.54
CA GLY A 159 15.47 -12.87 -15.56
C GLY A 159 15.63 -13.36 -14.11
N GLN A 160 15.76 -12.41 -13.17
CA GLN A 160 15.90 -12.72 -11.74
C GLN A 160 14.61 -13.33 -11.17
N ILE A 161 14.70 -14.55 -10.64
CA ILE A 161 13.65 -15.31 -9.97
C ILE A 161 14.13 -15.67 -8.55
N PRO A 162 13.24 -15.70 -7.51
CA PRO A 162 11.82 -15.36 -7.59
C PRO A 162 11.58 -13.88 -7.90
N GLN A 163 10.47 -13.58 -8.56
CA GLN A 163 9.96 -12.21 -8.58
C GLN A 163 9.16 -11.97 -7.30
N PHE A 164 9.48 -10.90 -6.57
CA PHE A 164 8.69 -10.44 -5.44
C PHE A 164 7.74 -9.32 -5.88
N THR A 165 6.51 -9.30 -5.34
CA THR A 165 5.62 -8.15 -5.51
C THR A 165 6.24 -6.89 -4.89
N SER A 166 5.91 -5.71 -5.40
CA SER A 166 6.45 -4.42 -4.96
C SER A 166 5.39 -3.41 -4.49
N CYS A 167 4.12 -3.78 -4.50
CA CYS A 167 3.03 -2.86 -4.16
C CYS A 167 2.96 -2.47 -2.67
N CYS A 168 3.65 -3.21 -1.77
CA CYS A 168 3.73 -2.90 -0.35
C CYS A 168 4.98 -2.07 -0.02
N PRO A 169 4.87 -0.74 0.26
CA PRO A 169 6.04 0.11 0.50
C PRO A 169 6.79 -0.23 1.79
N ALA A 170 6.11 -0.83 2.77
CA ALA A 170 6.78 -1.30 3.99
C ALA A 170 7.69 -2.51 3.69
N TRP A 171 7.26 -3.42 2.81
CA TRP A 171 8.06 -4.53 2.32
C TRP A 171 9.24 -4.04 1.48
N VAL A 172 9.01 -3.16 0.52
CA VAL A 172 10.08 -2.58 -0.30
C VAL A 172 11.14 -1.94 0.59
N ARG A 173 10.72 -1.13 1.57
CA ARG A 173 11.65 -0.50 2.52
C ARG A 173 12.37 -1.51 3.42
N PHE A 174 11.69 -2.58 3.82
CA PHE A 174 12.29 -3.68 4.57
C PHE A 174 13.38 -4.40 3.75
N ALA A 175 13.10 -4.68 2.48
CA ALA A 175 14.07 -5.27 1.57
C ALA A 175 15.28 -4.36 1.34
N GLU A 176 15.08 -3.06 1.09
CA GLU A 176 16.15 -2.08 0.94
C GLU A 176 17.11 -2.07 2.13
N ILE A 177 16.60 -2.23 3.34
CA ILE A 177 17.40 -2.12 4.56
C ILE A 177 18.07 -3.43 4.93
N TYR A 178 17.36 -4.56 4.85
CA TYR A 178 17.80 -5.83 5.42
C TYR A 178 18.17 -6.91 4.41
N PHE A 179 17.72 -6.75 3.15
CA PHE A 179 17.93 -7.72 2.08
C PHE A 179 18.26 -7.02 0.76
N PRO A 180 19.24 -6.10 0.72
CA PRO A 180 19.52 -5.31 -0.48
C PRO A 180 19.91 -6.17 -1.68
N GLU A 181 20.42 -7.38 -1.47
CA GLU A 181 20.73 -8.34 -2.52
C GLU A 181 19.49 -8.85 -3.27
N LEU A 182 18.27 -8.70 -2.67
CA LEU A 182 17.01 -9.11 -3.29
C LEU A 182 16.36 -7.98 -4.10
N LEU A 183 16.89 -6.77 -4.10
CA LEU A 183 16.31 -5.64 -4.84
C LEU A 183 16.15 -5.93 -6.34
N PRO A 184 17.07 -6.64 -7.02
CA PRO A 184 16.86 -7.03 -8.43
C PRO A 184 15.70 -8.01 -8.65
N ASN A 185 15.26 -8.67 -7.59
CA ASN A 185 14.14 -9.62 -7.61
C ASN A 185 12.78 -8.94 -7.39
N LEU A 186 12.75 -7.72 -6.84
CA LEU A 186 11.49 -6.96 -6.73
C LEU A 186 10.94 -6.69 -8.13
N SER A 187 9.62 -6.73 -8.26
CA SER A 187 8.95 -6.23 -9.45
C SER A 187 9.29 -4.74 -9.65
N SER A 188 9.53 -4.34 -10.88
CA SER A 188 9.71 -2.94 -11.26
C SER A 188 8.39 -2.17 -11.34
N THR A 189 7.28 -2.88 -11.18
CA THR A 189 5.93 -2.34 -11.23
C THR A 189 5.65 -1.46 -10.03
N ARG A 190 5.02 -0.32 -10.27
CA ARG A 190 4.61 0.60 -9.22
C ARG A 190 3.40 0.07 -8.44
N SER A 191 3.20 0.59 -7.25
CA SER A 191 2.02 0.28 -6.47
C SER A 191 0.73 0.81 -7.11
N CYS A 192 -0.41 0.23 -6.75
CA CYS A 192 -1.72 0.61 -7.28
C CYS A 192 -2.01 2.10 -7.14
N ILE A 193 -1.70 2.70 -5.97
CA ILE A 193 -1.93 4.14 -5.79
C ILE A 193 -1.00 5.00 -6.64
N ALA A 194 0.23 4.54 -6.88
CA ALA A 194 1.18 5.25 -7.73
C ALA A 194 0.78 5.13 -9.22
N MET A 195 0.30 3.96 -9.65
CA MET A 195 -0.26 3.76 -10.99
C MET A 195 -1.48 4.66 -11.22
N GLU A 196 -2.44 4.64 -10.29
CA GLU A 196 -3.65 5.47 -10.37
C GLU A 196 -3.31 6.96 -10.40
N ALA A 197 -2.43 7.42 -9.51
CA ALA A 197 -2.05 8.83 -9.44
C ALA A 197 -1.35 9.31 -10.72
N ALA A 198 -0.51 8.49 -11.32
CA ALA A 198 0.09 8.80 -12.62
C ALA A 198 -0.99 8.94 -13.71
N MET A 199 -2.00 8.06 -13.72
CA MET A 199 -3.14 8.13 -14.65
C MET A 199 -4.02 9.35 -14.41
N ILE A 200 -4.20 9.76 -13.14
CA ILE A 200 -4.92 11.01 -12.80
C ILE A 200 -4.25 12.22 -13.44
N LYS A 201 -2.94 12.36 -13.31
CA LYS A 201 -2.19 13.53 -13.83
C LYS A 201 -1.79 13.41 -15.31
N THR A 202 -2.12 12.31 -15.99
CA THR A 202 -1.85 12.11 -17.43
C THR A 202 -3.14 11.88 -18.21
N TYR A 203 -3.60 10.66 -18.32
CA TYR A 203 -4.76 10.25 -19.10
C TYR A 203 -6.05 10.96 -18.69
N PHE A 204 -6.36 10.96 -17.37
CA PHE A 204 -7.57 11.60 -16.87
C PHE A 204 -7.51 13.12 -17.09
N ALA A 205 -6.39 13.77 -16.77
CA ALA A 205 -6.17 15.19 -17.01
C ALA A 205 -6.41 15.55 -18.48
N GLU A 206 -5.81 14.79 -19.42
CA GLU A 206 -6.01 14.98 -20.85
C GLU A 206 -7.48 14.84 -21.26
N LYS A 207 -8.14 13.75 -20.84
CA LYS A 207 -9.54 13.48 -21.22
C LYS A 207 -10.55 14.48 -20.66
N LYS A 208 -10.27 15.01 -19.47
CA LYS A 208 -11.12 16.05 -18.84
C LYS A 208 -10.73 17.46 -19.24
N GLY A 209 -9.63 17.66 -19.96
CA GLY A 209 -9.11 18.98 -20.35
C GLY A 209 -8.62 19.80 -19.17
N ILE A 210 -8.07 19.13 -18.14
CA ILE A 210 -7.56 19.74 -16.92
C ILE A 210 -6.03 19.87 -17.03
N ASP A 211 -5.50 21.04 -16.66
CA ASP A 211 -4.05 21.21 -16.55
C ASP A 211 -3.53 20.37 -15.35
N PRO A 212 -2.57 19.45 -15.54
CA PRO A 212 -2.04 18.62 -14.46
C PRO A 212 -1.42 19.43 -13.32
N HIS A 213 -0.97 20.67 -13.54
CA HIS A 213 -0.46 21.56 -12.48
C HIS A 213 -1.55 21.99 -11.50
N ASN A 214 -2.80 21.96 -11.92
CA ASN A 214 -3.95 22.32 -11.08
C ASN A 214 -4.52 21.12 -10.34
N ILE A 215 -4.08 19.89 -10.66
CA ILE A 215 -4.57 18.69 -9.98
C ILE A 215 -3.83 18.49 -8.66
N VAL A 216 -4.57 18.26 -7.60
CA VAL A 216 -4.08 17.72 -6.34
C VAL A 216 -4.62 16.29 -6.21
N ALA A 217 -3.74 15.31 -6.44
CA ALA A 217 -4.06 13.90 -6.32
C ALA A 217 -3.90 13.43 -4.86
N ILE A 218 -4.99 12.96 -4.27
CA ILE A 218 -5.03 12.51 -2.87
C ILE A 218 -5.35 11.02 -2.82
N SER A 219 -4.58 10.24 -2.03
CA SER A 219 -4.90 8.85 -1.77
C SER A 219 -5.47 8.65 -0.37
N VAL A 220 -6.60 7.92 -0.27
CA VAL A 220 -7.15 7.41 0.99
C VAL A 220 -6.91 5.91 1.04
N ASN A 221 -6.18 5.43 2.06
CA ASN A 221 -5.78 4.03 2.13
C ASN A 221 -5.58 3.55 3.58
N PRO A 222 -5.55 2.24 3.87
CA PRO A 222 -5.39 1.72 5.22
C PRO A 222 -3.93 1.69 5.71
N CYS A 223 -2.98 2.22 4.93
CA CYS A 223 -1.55 2.00 5.11
C CYS A 223 -0.78 3.29 5.39
N THR A 224 -0.06 3.37 6.51
CA THR A 224 0.78 4.52 6.85
C THR A 224 2.05 4.60 5.99
N ALA A 225 2.54 3.46 5.48
CA ALA A 225 3.75 3.44 4.65
C ALA A 225 3.56 4.15 3.30
N LYS A 226 2.31 4.25 2.82
CA LYS A 226 1.97 5.02 1.61
C LYS A 226 2.34 6.51 1.73
N LYS A 227 2.31 7.08 2.95
CA LYS A 227 2.79 8.45 3.20
C LYS A 227 4.29 8.64 2.93
N ALA A 228 5.08 7.60 3.12
CA ALA A 228 6.50 7.62 2.80
C ALA A 228 6.74 7.31 1.31
N GLU A 229 5.98 6.38 0.74
CA GLU A 229 6.05 6.04 -0.69
C GLU A 229 5.82 7.26 -1.57
N THR A 230 4.76 8.02 -1.34
CA THR A 230 4.43 9.21 -2.14
C THR A 230 5.48 10.33 -2.09
N LYS A 231 6.52 10.19 -1.27
CA LYS A 231 7.63 11.15 -1.15
C LYS A 231 8.94 10.64 -1.75
N ARG A 232 8.91 9.46 -2.37
CA ARG A 232 10.08 8.91 -3.05
C ARG A 232 10.30 9.67 -4.36
N GLU A 233 11.56 9.98 -4.67
CA GLU A 233 11.91 10.79 -5.84
C GLU A 233 11.45 10.19 -7.18
N GLU A 234 11.33 8.87 -7.24
CA GLU A 234 10.84 8.14 -8.41
C GLU A 234 9.32 8.25 -8.64
N GLU A 235 8.54 8.71 -7.65
CA GLU A 235 7.07 8.84 -7.74
C GLU A 235 6.63 10.11 -8.49
N ASN A 236 7.13 10.29 -9.73
CA ASN A 236 6.94 11.46 -10.57
C ASN A 236 6.74 11.08 -12.07
N ALA A 237 5.99 10.00 -12.33
CA ALA A 237 5.77 9.51 -13.70
C ALA A 237 5.05 10.53 -14.58
N ALA A 238 4.07 11.24 -14.05
CA ALA A 238 3.36 12.28 -14.79
C ALA A 238 4.29 13.43 -15.19
N ALA A 239 5.14 13.89 -14.27
CA ALA A 239 6.16 14.91 -14.58
C ALA A 239 7.11 14.47 -15.71
N ARG A 240 7.53 13.20 -15.69
CA ARG A 240 8.35 12.62 -16.77
C ARG A 240 7.58 12.49 -18.07
N PHE A 241 6.33 12.05 -18.04
CA PHE A 241 5.46 11.91 -19.22
C PHE A 241 5.27 13.24 -19.94
N HIS A 242 4.96 14.31 -19.18
CA HIS A 242 4.80 15.66 -19.74
C HIS A 242 6.13 16.37 -20.01
N ASN A 243 7.26 15.78 -19.60
CA ASN A 243 8.59 16.40 -19.63
C ASN A 243 8.60 17.76 -18.89
N ASP A 244 7.90 17.82 -17.76
CA ASP A 244 7.73 19.02 -16.95
C ASP A 244 7.83 18.69 -15.44
N ALA A 245 8.97 19.00 -14.83
CA ALA A 245 9.24 18.73 -13.43
C ALA A 245 8.37 19.56 -12.47
N SER A 246 7.74 20.64 -12.93
CA SER A 246 6.89 21.49 -12.07
C SER A 246 5.54 20.85 -11.72
N ILE A 247 5.13 19.79 -12.43
CA ILE A 247 3.97 18.96 -12.06
C ILE A 247 4.19 18.25 -10.71
N GLY A 248 5.46 17.96 -10.38
CA GLY A 248 5.83 17.37 -9.10
C GLY A 248 5.54 15.88 -8.99
N MET A 249 5.10 15.47 -7.80
CA MET A 249 4.82 14.07 -7.49
C MET A 249 3.49 13.61 -8.09
N ASP A 250 3.37 12.31 -8.37
CA ASP A 250 2.11 11.74 -8.87
C ASP A 250 1.01 11.82 -7.82
N THR A 251 1.30 11.40 -6.57
CA THR A 251 0.40 11.58 -5.42
C THR A 251 0.90 12.72 -4.54
N ASP A 252 0.10 13.75 -4.36
CA ASP A 252 0.47 14.93 -3.56
C ASP A 252 0.29 14.70 -2.06
N ILE A 253 -0.82 14.05 -1.67
CA ILE A 253 -1.21 13.83 -0.27
C ILE A 253 -1.70 12.40 -0.08
N SER A 254 -1.31 11.79 1.06
CA SER A 254 -1.79 10.46 1.43
C SER A 254 -2.36 10.48 2.84
N ILE A 255 -3.64 10.13 2.98
CA ILE A 255 -4.32 10.02 4.27
C ILE A 255 -4.77 8.58 4.54
N THR A 256 -4.86 8.24 5.82
CA THR A 256 -5.32 6.92 6.23
C THR A 256 -6.84 6.89 6.39
N THR A 257 -7.43 5.68 6.38
CA THR A 257 -8.85 5.47 6.70
C THR A 257 -9.24 6.12 8.05
N ARG A 258 -8.35 6.05 9.06
CA ARG A 258 -8.58 6.69 10.37
C ARG A 258 -8.57 8.21 10.29
N GLU A 259 -7.73 8.80 9.46
CA GLU A 259 -7.73 10.24 9.21
C GLU A 259 -9.01 10.65 8.47
N PHE A 260 -9.47 9.85 7.51
CA PHE A 260 -10.71 10.12 6.79
C PHE A 260 -11.93 10.06 7.73
N ILE A 261 -12.04 9.05 8.60
CA ILE A 261 -13.06 8.97 9.64
C ILE A 261 -13.04 10.24 10.51
N ARG A 262 -11.86 10.62 11.00
CA ARG A 262 -11.67 11.83 11.82
C ARG A 262 -12.10 13.09 11.06
N TRP A 263 -11.75 13.21 9.79
CA TRP A 263 -12.13 14.36 8.96
C TRP A 263 -13.65 14.50 8.86
N ILE A 264 -14.38 13.41 8.58
CA ILE A 264 -15.85 13.41 8.58
C ILE A 264 -16.40 13.89 9.93
N GLN A 265 -15.81 13.41 11.04
CA GLN A 265 -16.22 13.79 12.40
C GLN A 265 -15.92 15.26 12.72
N GLU A 266 -14.75 15.77 12.33
CA GLU A 266 -14.36 17.17 12.53
C GLU A 266 -15.26 18.14 11.76
N GLU A 267 -15.71 17.77 10.57
CA GLU A 267 -16.65 18.57 9.75
C GLU A 267 -18.12 18.37 10.20
N ASN A 268 -18.38 17.60 11.24
CA ASN A 268 -19.71 17.29 11.77
C ASN A 268 -20.68 16.74 10.70
N LEU A 269 -20.18 15.97 9.73
CA LEU A 269 -21.01 15.30 8.76
C LEU A 269 -21.68 14.08 9.38
N ASP A 270 -23.00 13.98 9.25
CA ASP A 270 -23.73 12.76 9.63
C ASP A 270 -23.52 11.68 8.56
N PHE A 271 -22.50 10.84 8.75
CA PHE A 271 -22.15 9.78 7.82
C PHE A 271 -23.31 8.83 7.53
N ASN A 272 -24.17 8.58 8.54
CA ASN A 272 -25.30 7.68 8.39
C ASN A 272 -26.41 8.26 7.49
N ALA A 273 -26.51 9.58 7.42
CA ALA A 273 -27.47 10.29 6.58
C ALA A 273 -26.94 10.62 5.17
N ILE A 274 -25.65 10.39 4.89
CA ILE A 274 -25.08 10.64 3.55
C ILE A 274 -25.76 9.73 2.53
N GLU A 275 -26.13 10.31 1.39
CA GLU A 275 -26.62 9.55 0.24
C GLU A 275 -25.48 8.83 -0.48
N ASP A 276 -25.77 7.64 -0.99
CA ASP A 276 -24.80 6.86 -1.77
C ASP A 276 -24.46 7.60 -3.08
N SER A 277 -23.20 7.57 -3.46
CA SER A 277 -22.70 8.11 -4.71
C SER A 277 -21.81 7.07 -5.41
N GLN A 278 -21.50 7.33 -6.67
CA GLN A 278 -20.65 6.45 -7.49
C GLN A 278 -19.30 7.12 -7.76
N PHE A 279 -18.28 6.32 -8.03
CA PHE A 279 -17.02 6.81 -8.55
C PHE A 279 -17.19 7.54 -9.88
N ASP A 280 -16.28 8.43 -10.20
CA ASP A 280 -16.24 9.12 -11.48
C ASP A 280 -15.77 8.19 -12.59
N ASP A 281 -16.32 8.36 -13.80
CA ASP A 281 -15.95 7.61 -14.98
C ASP A 281 -14.47 7.79 -15.40
N LEU A 282 -14.03 6.99 -16.35
CA LEU A 282 -12.71 6.86 -16.97
C LEU A 282 -11.73 5.98 -16.20
N ILE A 283 -11.42 6.29 -14.96
CA ILE A 283 -10.49 5.58 -14.08
C ILE A 283 -11.15 5.16 -12.76
N GLY A 284 -12.46 5.05 -12.78
CA GLY A 284 -13.27 4.54 -11.66
C GLY A 284 -13.95 3.21 -11.98
N MET A 285 -13.54 2.52 -13.06
CA MET A 285 -14.04 1.20 -13.45
C MET A 285 -12.94 0.17 -13.30
N GLU A 286 -13.27 -0.94 -12.66
CA GLU A 286 -12.34 -2.01 -12.33
C GLU A 286 -12.79 -3.36 -12.88
N THR A 287 -11.87 -4.32 -12.91
CA THR A 287 -12.16 -5.73 -13.20
C THR A 287 -12.26 -6.57 -11.92
N GLY A 288 -12.73 -7.81 -12.02
CA GLY A 288 -12.75 -8.74 -10.90
C GLY A 288 -11.35 -9.07 -10.34
N ALA A 289 -10.27 -8.84 -11.11
CA ALA A 289 -8.90 -9.08 -10.66
C ALA A 289 -8.47 -8.09 -9.57
N SER A 290 -8.80 -6.81 -9.71
CA SER A 290 -8.48 -5.79 -8.71
C SER A 290 -9.23 -5.96 -7.39
N ILE A 291 -10.45 -6.50 -7.42
CA ILE A 291 -11.26 -6.72 -6.21
C ILE A 291 -10.59 -7.73 -5.28
N ILE A 292 -9.97 -8.80 -5.81
CA ILE A 292 -9.29 -9.81 -4.99
C ILE A 292 -7.99 -9.31 -4.37
N PHE A 293 -7.43 -8.20 -4.82
CA PHE A 293 -6.25 -7.55 -4.26
C PHE A 293 -6.36 -7.24 -2.76
N GLY A 294 -7.55 -7.01 -2.26
CA GLY A 294 -7.81 -6.69 -0.86
C GLY A 294 -7.58 -7.85 0.12
N ASN A 295 -7.34 -9.06 -0.36
CA ASN A 295 -7.10 -10.24 0.45
C ASN A 295 -5.62 -10.66 0.42
N THR A 296 -5.11 -11.23 1.51
CA THR A 296 -3.77 -11.85 1.54
C THR A 296 -3.69 -12.97 0.50
N GLY A 297 -2.73 -12.88 -0.41
CA GLY A 297 -2.60 -13.76 -1.57
C GLY A 297 -3.40 -13.32 -2.79
N GLY A 298 -4.13 -12.21 -2.71
CA GLY A 298 -4.95 -11.71 -3.81
C GLY A 298 -4.14 -11.12 -4.95
N VAL A 299 -3.02 -10.50 -4.65
CA VAL A 299 -2.07 -10.00 -5.67
C VAL A 299 -1.50 -11.17 -6.45
N MET A 300 -1.03 -12.21 -5.73
CA MET A 300 -0.50 -13.42 -6.34
C MET A 300 -1.56 -14.12 -7.21
N GLU A 301 -2.78 -14.30 -6.71
CA GLU A 301 -3.86 -14.91 -7.46
C GLU A 301 -4.18 -14.12 -8.74
N ALA A 302 -4.30 -12.79 -8.65
CA ALA A 302 -4.58 -11.94 -9.80
C ALA A 302 -3.43 -11.98 -10.83
N ALA A 303 -2.16 -11.94 -10.37
CA ALA A 303 -0.99 -12.05 -11.23
C ALA A 303 -0.94 -13.41 -11.94
N MET A 304 -1.21 -14.51 -11.23
CA MET A 304 -1.22 -15.85 -11.82
C MET A 304 -2.36 -16.03 -12.83
N ARG A 305 -3.55 -15.48 -12.58
CA ARG A 305 -4.67 -15.49 -13.54
C ARG A 305 -4.30 -14.74 -14.81
N THR A 306 -3.69 -13.58 -14.68
CA THR A 306 -3.23 -12.75 -15.81
C THR A 306 -2.09 -13.44 -16.56
N ALA A 307 -1.10 -13.99 -15.86
CA ALA A 307 -0.01 -14.76 -16.47
C ALA A 307 -0.54 -15.98 -17.24
N TYR A 308 -1.53 -16.70 -16.69
CA TYR A 308 -2.19 -17.80 -17.39
C TYR A 308 -2.78 -17.35 -18.73
N LYS A 309 -3.50 -16.22 -18.71
CA LYS A 309 -4.08 -15.65 -19.93
C LYS A 309 -3.02 -15.24 -20.95
N LEU A 310 -1.93 -14.62 -20.47
CA LEU A 310 -0.81 -14.18 -21.34
C LEU A 310 -0.09 -15.37 -21.99
N VAL A 311 0.10 -16.46 -21.24
CA VAL A 311 0.83 -17.65 -21.72
C VAL A 311 -0.04 -18.53 -22.63
N THR A 312 -1.30 -18.75 -22.27
CA THR A 312 -2.16 -19.71 -22.97
C THR A 312 -3.13 -19.09 -23.96
N GLY A 313 -3.40 -17.78 -23.86
CA GLY A 313 -4.46 -17.10 -24.61
C GLY A 313 -5.88 -17.39 -24.10
N ASN A 314 -6.03 -18.27 -23.10
CA ASN A 314 -7.32 -18.71 -22.57
C ASN A 314 -7.60 -18.12 -21.18
N GLU A 315 -8.88 -18.08 -20.78
CA GLU A 315 -9.24 -17.75 -19.40
C GLU A 315 -8.81 -18.88 -18.44
N PRO A 316 -8.28 -18.55 -17.24
CA PRO A 316 -7.90 -19.57 -16.27
C PRO A 316 -9.14 -20.33 -15.76
N PRO A 317 -9.01 -21.64 -15.46
CA PRO A 317 -10.08 -22.39 -14.82
C PRO A 317 -10.51 -21.74 -13.50
N PRO A 318 -11.82 -21.71 -13.17
CA PRO A 318 -12.35 -20.97 -12.02
C PRO A 318 -11.70 -21.31 -10.66
N HIS A 319 -11.23 -22.54 -10.49
CA HIS A 319 -10.68 -23.05 -9.23
C HIS A 319 -9.18 -23.37 -9.27
N ALA A 320 -8.50 -23.08 -10.37
CA ALA A 320 -7.09 -23.49 -10.57
C ALA A 320 -6.09 -22.81 -9.64
N LEU A 321 -6.45 -21.70 -8.98
CA LEU A 321 -5.51 -20.83 -8.26
C LEU A 321 -5.94 -20.52 -6.82
N THR A 322 -6.96 -21.23 -6.29
CA THR A 322 -7.56 -20.92 -4.99
C THR A 322 -7.01 -21.71 -3.80
N HIS A 323 -6.11 -22.68 -4.03
CA HIS A 323 -5.59 -23.54 -2.97
C HIS A 323 -4.14 -23.22 -2.64
N LEU A 324 -3.96 -22.35 -1.64
CA LEU A 324 -2.68 -22.15 -0.98
C LEU A 324 -2.62 -23.02 0.27
N GLU A 325 -1.57 -23.82 0.40
CA GLU A 325 -1.32 -24.64 1.58
C GLU A 325 -0.41 -23.92 2.58
N GLU A 326 -0.73 -24.05 3.88
CA GLU A 326 0.15 -23.52 4.92
C GLU A 326 1.47 -24.28 4.98
N VAL A 327 2.57 -23.54 5.03
CA VAL A 327 3.90 -24.15 5.16
C VAL A 327 4.07 -24.67 6.57
N ARG A 328 4.31 -25.96 6.70
CA ARG A 328 4.48 -26.62 8.00
C ARG A 328 5.62 -26.00 8.80
N GLY A 329 5.31 -25.47 9.97
CA GLY A 329 6.27 -24.83 10.88
C GLY A 329 6.54 -23.37 10.59
N MET A 330 5.90 -22.76 9.59
CA MET A 330 5.98 -21.33 9.29
C MET A 330 4.58 -20.69 9.35
N ASN A 331 4.28 -20.02 10.46
CA ASN A 331 3.04 -19.26 10.56
C ASN A 331 3.06 -18.09 9.56
N GLY A 332 1.91 -17.84 8.91
CA GLY A 332 1.77 -16.72 7.96
C GLY A 332 2.52 -16.90 6.64
N VAL A 333 2.90 -18.13 6.29
CA VAL A 333 3.46 -18.50 5.00
C VAL A 333 2.55 -19.56 4.36
N LYS A 334 2.10 -19.28 3.14
CA LYS A 334 1.35 -20.21 2.31
C LYS A 334 2.06 -20.40 0.99
N GLU A 335 1.95 -21.59 0.41
CA GLU A 335 2.56 -21.90 -0.88
C GLU A 335 1.62 -22.71 -1.76
N ALA A 336 1.84 -22.63 -3.06
CA ALA A 336 1.15 -23.46 -4.04
C ALA A 336 2.05 -23.75 -5.24
N THR A 337 1.65 -24.77 -5.98
CA THR A 337 2.15 -25.02 -7.32
C THR A 337 1.03 -24.66 -8.31
N VAL A 338 1.32 -23.78 -9.24
CA VAL A 338 0.38 -23.23 -10.21
C VAL A 338 0.75 -23.72 -11.61
N GLN A 339 -0.20 -24.32 -12.30
CA GLN A 339 -0.01 -24.77 -13.67
C GLN A 339 -0.47 -23.69 -14.66
N LEU A 340 0.45 -23.17 -15.49
CA LEU A 340 0.16 -22.22 -16.57
C LEU A 340 0.15 -22.95 -17.91
N GLY A 341 -1.00 -23.49 -18.31
CA GLY A 341 -1.10 -24.33 -19.51
C GLY A 341 -0.51 -25.73 -19.29
N ASP A 342 -0.08 -26.37 -20.37
CA ASP A 342 0.39 -27.77 -20.31
C ASP A 342 1.88 -27.90 -19.90
N ASP A 343 2.68 -26.87 -20.19
CA ASP A 343 4.15 -26.98 -20.16
C ASP A 343 4.81 -26.16 -19.03
N VAL A 344 4.10 -25.23 -18.38
CA VAL A 344 4.69 -24.31 -17.39
C VAL A 344 4.10 -24.54 -16.01
N THR A 345 4.93 -24.91 -15.06
CA THR A 345 4.55 -25.08 -13.65
C THR A 345 5.33 -24.10 -12.80
N LEU A 346 4.64 -23.26 -12.02
CA LEU A 346 5.25 -22.26 -11.14
C LEU A 346 5.08 -22.64 -9.67
N SER A 347 6.13 -22.42 -8.89
CA SER A 347 6.09 -22.48 -7.44
C SER A 347 5.91 -21.08 -6.88
N VAL A 348 4.86 -20.87 -6.09
CA VAL A 348 4.50 -19.55 -5.56
C VAL A 348 4.39 -19.58 -4.04
N ALA A 349 4.64 -18.44 -3.40
CA ALA A 349 4.44 -18.28 -1.96
C ALA A 349 3.76 -16.94 -1.64
N VAL A 350 3.00 -16.95 -0.54
CA VAL A 350 2.40 -15.75 0.07
C VAL A 350 2.90 -15.66 1.49
N VAL A 351 3.51 -14.52 1.84
CA VAL A 351 4.14 -14.30 3.15
C VAL A 351 3.62 -13.00 3.75
N HIS A 352 3.01 -13.06 4.92
CA HIS A 352 2.54 -11.85 5.59
C HIS A 352 3.11 -11.68 7.00
N GLY A 353 3.40 -10.42 7.35
CA GLY A 353 4.03 -10.03 8.60
C GLY A 353 5.55 -9.97 8.51
N GLY A 354 6.14 -8.89 9.03
CA GLY A 354 7.58 -8.61 8.87
C GLY A 354 8.48 -9.70 9.45
N LYS A 355 8.11 -10.25 10.61
CA LYS A 355 8.85 -11.37 11.21
C LYS A 355 8.80 -12.62 10.32
N ASN A 356 7.62 -12.96 9.81
CA ASN A 356 7.45 -14.10 8.94
C ASN A 356 8.23 -13.93 7.63
N ALA A 357 8.24 -12.72 7.06
CA ALA A 357 9.05 -12.40 5.89
C ALA A 357 10.55 -12.61 6.16
N ARG A 358 11.06 -12.12 7.31
CA ARG A 358 12.45 -12.33 7.68
C ARG A 358 12.80 -13.82 7.84
N ASP A 359 11.97 -14.54 8.58
CA ASP A 359 12.20 -15.98 8.84
C ASP A 359 12.14 -16.77 7.53
N PHE A 360 11.19 -16.47 6.65
CA PHE A 360 11.05 -17.08 5.33
C PHE A 360 12.26 -16.80 4.44
N LEU A 361 12.71 -15.56 4.34
CA LEU A 361 13.86 -15.19 3.52
C LEU A 361 15.16 -15.80 4.01
N ASN A 362 15.36 -15.88 5.33
CA ASN A 362 16.52 -16.58 5.91
C ASN A 362 16.48 -18.08 5.59
N ALA A 363 15.32 -18.71 5.76
CA ALA A 363 15.15 -20.12 5.40
C ALA A 363 15.36 -20.36 3.90
N LEU A 364 14.92 -19.44 3.04
CA LEU A 364 15.13 -19.52 1.58
C LEU A 364 16.62 -19.50 1.23
N LYS A 365 17.41 -18.64 1.89
CA LYS A 365 18.88 -18.59 1.73
C LYS A 365 19.57 -19.87 2.20
N GLU A 366 19.09 -20.48 3.29
CA GLU A 366 19.71 -21.66 3.89
C GLU A 366 19.39 -22.95 3.14
N ASN A 367 18.13 -23.15 2.73
CA ASN A 367 17.66 -24.41 2.14
C ASN A 367 17.63 -24.41 0.61
N GLY A 368 17.79 -23.25 -0.05
CA GLY A 368 17.80 -23.13 -1.50
C GLY A 368 16.48 -23.53 -2.18
N LYS A 369 15.35 -23.51 -1.46
CA LYS A 369 14.05 -23.82 -2.06
C LYS A 369 13.73 -22.82 -3.16
N HIS A 370 13.25 -23.35 -4.29
CA HIS A 370 12.93 -22.53 -5.45
C HIS A 370 11.48 -22.04 -5.39
N TYR A 371 11.29 -20.76 -5.71
CA TYR A 371 10.00 -20.15 -6.04
C TYR A 371 10.17 -19.27 -7.28
N ASP A 372 9.08 -19.13 -8.02
CA ASP A 372 9.02 -18.27 -9.21
C ASP A 372 8.43 -16.90 -8.87
N PHE A 373 7.42 -16.87 -7.99
CA PHE A 373 6.73 -15.65 -7.60
C PHE A 373 6.38 -15.66 -6.10
N ILE A 374 6.59 -14.53 -5.42
CA ILE A 374 6.35 -14.38 -3.97
C ILE A 374 5.61 -13.05 -3.70
N GLU A 375 4.45 -13.15 -3.00
CA GLU A 375 3.70 -12.02 -2.44
C GLU A 375 4.08 -11.78 -0.97
#